data_26715ff71e7fefaeaf60715cd79bb082
#
_entry.id   26715ff71e7fefaeaf60715cd79bb082
#
_cell.length_a   1.000
_cell.length_b   1.000
_cell.length_c   1.000
_cell.angle_alpha   90.00
_cell.angle_beta   90.00
_cell.angle_gamma   90.00
#
_symmetry.space_group_name_H-M   'P 1'
#
loop_
_entity.id
_entity.type
_entity.pdbx_description
1 polymer ?
#
loop_
_entity_poly.entity_id
_entity_poly.type
_entity_poly.pdbx_seq_one_letter_code
_entity_poly.pdbx_strand_id
1 'polypeptide(L)'
;MSNRPHDPLSVILTCRDIKKTIAFFKDKLGFELEACWPDEKAPFWGNLMLGNQSVMVGQSMPADSASKFCAGDAVAEKNFRQMADDLAKNKSGVGIGVYVAVPDVDQFHAKVVKNGVAVESPPKSQFYGIREMTLLDPDGFRFMFYTTIKMESCQSCGMPMKDAKPGTMYCGYCTDAAGKLKPFEVVLEGTTTGYFMGMQKMARPEAEKAARAHLAKMPAWAGKK
;
A
#
# COMPACT_ATOMS: atom_id res chain seq x y z
N MET A 1 14.79 -24.97 -2.03
CA MET A 1 14.82 -23.71 -1.28
C MET A 1 15.47 -22.68 -2.16
N SER A 2 14.81 -21.55 -2.43
CA SER A 2 15.36 -20.55 -3.33
C SER A 2 16.63 -19.92 -2.73
N ASN A 3 17.64 -19.69 -3.56
CA ASN A 3 18.90 -19.04 -3.18
C ASN A 3 18.78 -17.52 -3.07
N ARG A 4 17.56 -16.98 -2.84
CA ARG A 4 17.36 -15.54 -2.64
C ARG A 4 17.84 -15.16 -1.24
N PRO A 5 18.55 -14.03 -1.08
CA PRO A 5 18.74 -13.46 0.25
C PRO A 5 17.34 -13.26 0.84
N HIS A 6 17.18 -13.61 2.11
CA HIS A 6 15.92 -13.39 2.82
C HIS A 6 15.54 -11.91 2.70
N ASP A 7 14.31 -11.64 2.27
CA ASP A 7 13.78 -10.28 2.32
C ASP A 7 13.89 -9.80 3.77
N PRO A 8 14.37 -8.57 3.99
CA PRO A 8 14.56 -8.05 5.35
C PRO A 8 13.26 -7.96 6.15
N LEU A 9 12.12 -7.97 5.48
CA LEU A 9 10.78 -8.06 6.06
C LEU A 9 9.94 -9.02 5.23
N SER A 10 9.35 -10.02 5.88
CA SER A 10 8.41 -10.95 5.25
C SER A 10 7.11 -10.96 6.02
N VAL A 11 5.97 -11.00 5.30
CA VAL A 11 4.64 -11.08 5.90
C VAL A 11 4.08 -12.48 5.67
N ILE A 12 3.57 -13.10 6.74
CA ILE A 12 2.78 -14.33 6.66
C ILE A 12 1.34 -14.03 7.06
N LEU A 13 0.40 -14.43 6.20
CA LEU A 13 -1.03 -14.34 6.46
C LEU A 13 -1.55 -15.71 6.90
N THR A 14 -2.10 -15.77 8.09
CA THR A 14 -2.72 -17.03 8.57
C THR A 14 -4.15 -17.10 8.03
N CYS A 15 -4.42 -18.09 7.21
CA CYS A 15 -5.69 -18.31 6.52
C CYS A 15 -6.46 -19.51 7.08
N ARG A 16 -7.78 -19.46 6.97
CA ARG A 16 -8.67 -20.53 7.44
C ARG A 16 -8.64 -21.74 6.51
N ASP A 17 -8.46 -21.49 5.21
CA ASP A 17 -8.38 -22.51 4.16
C ASP A 17 -7.27 -22.12 3.18
N ILE A 18 -6.08 -22.67 3.41
CA ILE A 18 -4.89 -22.34 2.61
C ILE A 18 -5.07 -22.70 1.13
N LYS A 19 -5.77 -23.81 0.81
CA LYS A 19 -6.00 -24.20 -0.58
C LYS A 19 -6.84 -23.17 -1.31
N LYS A 20 -7.91 -22.69 -0.67
CA LYS A 20 -8.78 -21.65 -1.20
C LYS A 20 -8.01 -20.34 -1.36
N THR A 21 -7.19 -19.98 -0.38
CA THR A 21 -6.37 -18.76 -0.42
C THR A 21 -5.32 -18.84 -1.53
N ILE A 22 -4.57 -19.94 -1.65
CA ILE A 22 -3.61 -20.15 -2.75
C ILE A 22 -4.31 -20.07 -4.11
N ALA A 23 -5.44 -20.76 -4.29
CA ALA A 23 -6.20 -20.71 -5.53
C ALA A 23 -6.67 -19.28 -5.87
N PHE A 24 -7.14 -18.53 -4.88
CA PHE A 24 -7.53 -17.14 -5.07
C PHE A 24 -6.36 -16.29 -5.59
N PHE A 25 -5.21 -16.36 -4.96
CA PHE A 25 -4.04 -15.59 -5.39
C PHE A 25 -3.54 -16.03 -6.78
N LYS A 26 -3.47 -17.33 -7.05
CA LYS A 26 -3.04 -17.85 -8.36
C LYS A 26 -4.04 -17.52 -9.46
N ASP A 27 -5.27 -17.98 -9.32
CA ASP A 27 -6.23 -18.03 -10.42
C ASP A 27 -6.93 -16.68 -10.62
N LYS A 28 -7.11 -15.91 -9.54
CA LYS A 28 -7.84 -14.64 -9.58
C LYS A 28 -6.91 -13.44 -9.73
N LEU A 29 -5.81 -13.41 -8.96
CA LEU A 29 -4.91 -12.26 -8.92
C LEU A 29 -3.68 -12.44 -9.82
N GLY A 30 -3.32 -13.69 -10.18
CA GLY A 30 -2.19 -14.01 -11.06
C GLY A 30 -0.84 -14.04 -10.35
N PHE A 31 -0.84 -14.38 -9.07
CA PHE A 31 0.36 -14.75 -8.35
C PHE A 31 0.83 -16.15 -8.78
N GLU A 32 2.11 -16.42 -8.57
CA GLU A 32 2.72 -17.73 -8.76
C GLU A 32 3.02 -18.35 -7.40
N LEU A 33 2.73 -19.65 -7.23
CA LEU A 33 3.14 -20.39 -6.04
C LEU A 33 4.60 -20.82 -6.24
N GLU A 34 5.53 -20.11 -5.62
CA GLU A 34 6.98 -20.38 -5.74
C GLU A 34 7.39 -21.61 -4.91
N ALA A 35 6.82 -21.73 -3.73
CA ALA A 35 7.11 -22.84 -2.81
C ALA A 35 5.91 -23.12 -1.91
N CYS A 36 5.76 -24.38 -1.50
CA CYS A 36 4.82 -24.78 -0.46
C CYS A 36 5.39 -25.93 0.37
N TRP A 37 4.82 -26.14 1.54
CA TRP A 37 5.17 -27.25 2.43
C TRP A 37 3.91 -27.86 3.04
N PRO A 38 3.81 -29.20 3.19
CA PRO A 38 4.76 -30.20 2.67
C PRO A 38 4.70 -30.39 1.15
N ASP A 39 3.53 -30.22 0.52
CA ASP A 39 3.32 -30.32 -0.92
C ASP A 39 2.03 -29.59 -1.36
N GLU A 40 1.81 -29.47 -2.67
CA GLU A 40 0.64 -28.75 -3.22
C GLU A 40 -0.69 -29.46 -2.99
N LYS A 41 -0.70 -30.76 -2.70
CA LYS A 41 -1.94 -31.52 -2.46
C LYS A 41 -2.50 -31.24 -1.08
N ALA A 42 -1.60 -31.02 -0.11
CA ALA A 42 -1.96 -30.73 1.28
C ALA A 42 -1.05 -29.63 1.87
N PRO A 43 -1.05 -28.42 1.30
CA PRO A 43 -0.17 -27.35 1.74
C PRO A 43 -0.55 -26.91 3.16
N PHE A 44 0.49 -26.67 3.95
CA PHE A 44 0.39 -26.07 5.27
C PHE A 44 0.97 -24.65 5.30
N TRP A 45 1.91 -24.40 4.40
CA TRP A 45 2.54 -23.13 4.16
C TRP A 45 2.78 -22.97 2.65
N GLY A 46 2.72 -21.72 2.16
CA GLY A 46 3.05 -21.40 0.78
C GLY A 46 3.65 -20.00 0.66
N ASN A 47 4.54 -19.81 -0.32
CA ASN A 47 5.06 -18.53 -0.74
C ASN A 47 4.50 -18.17 -2.11
N LEU A 48 3.83 -17.03 -2.19
CA LEU A 48 3.14 -16.53 -3.38
C LEU A 48 3.86 -15.29 -3.90
N MET A 49 4.17 -15.29 -5.20
CA MET A 49 4.95 -14.25 -5.87
C MET A 49 4.11 -13.48 -6.88
N LEU A 50 4.27 -12.15 -6.90
CA LEU A 50 3.83 -11.30 -8.00
C LEU A 50 5.03 -10.43 -8.46
N GLY A 51 5.64 -10.78 -9.57
CA GLY A 51 6.91 -10.20 -9.98
C GLY A 51 8.01 -10.51 -8.96
N ASN A 52 8.60 -9.49 -8.37
CA ASN A 52 9.65 -9.62 -7.33
C ASN A 52 9.11 -9.49 -5.89
N GLN A 53 7.80 -9.39 -5.72
CA GLN A 53 7.15 -9.23 -4.41
C GLN A 53 6.62 -10.57 -3.93
N SER A 54 6.69 -10.82 -2.62
CA SER A 54 6.21 -12.07 -2.03
C SER A 54 5.26 -11.83 -0.86
N VAL A 55 4.33 -12.76 -0.69
CA VAL A 55 3.50 -12.91 0.49
C VAL A 55 3.44 -14.38 0.86
N MET A 56 3.67 -14.68 2.13
CA MET A 56 3.51 -16.05 2.63
C MET A 56 2.09 -16.25 3.16
N VAL A 57 1.59 -17.46 3.00
CA VAL A 57 0.31 -17.91 3.56
C VAL A 57 0.53 -19.15 4.42
N GLY A 58 -0.17 -19.23 5.54
CA GLY A 58 -0.10 -20.36 6.46
C GLY A 58 -1.48 -20.84 6.85
N GLN A 59 -1.68 -22.16 6.95
CA GLN A 59 -2.91 -22.75 7.41
C GLN A 59 -3.12 -22.46 8.90
N SER A 60 -4.28 -21.92 9.27
CA SER A 60 -4.68 -21.90 10.67
C SER A 60 -4.94 -23.31 11.16
N MET A 61 -4.52 -23.61 12.36
CA MET A 61 -4.73 -24.93 12.96
C MET A 61 -5.65 -24.83 14.16
N PRO A 62 -6.44 -25.90 14.42
CA PRO A 62 -7.20 -26.00 15.65
C PRO A 62 -6.29 -25.96 16.88
N ALA A 63 -6.76 -25.35 17.95
CA ALA A 63 -6.00 -25.20 19.20
C ALA A 63 -5.51 -26.54 19.81
N ASP A 64 -6.24 -27.63 19.57
CA ASP A 64 -5.88 -28.98 20.02
C ASP A 64 -4.70 -29.60 19.27
N SER A 65 -4.32 -29.04 18.11
CA SER A 65 -3.16 -29.47 17.35
C SER A 65 -1.83 -28.89 17.87
N ALA A 66 -1.87 -27.95 18.81
CA ALA A 66 -0.70 -27.21 19.30
C ALA A 66 0.41 -28.12 19.82
N SER A 67 0.07 -29.15 20.59
CA SER A 67 1.05 -30.07 21.17
C SER A 67 1.88 -30.84 20.14
N LYS A 68 1.33 -31.09 18.94
CA LYS A 68 2.05 -31.77 17.84
C LYS A 68 3.11 -30.89 17.18
N PHE A 69 2.86 -29.58 17.14
CA PHE A 69 3.74 -28.63 16.44
C PHE A 69 4.73 -27.95 17.35
N CYS A 70 4.41 -27.82 18.64
CA CYS A 70 5.27 -27.12 19.60
C CYS A 70 6.30 -28.01 20.30
N ALA A 71 6.32 -29.31 19.96
CA ALA A 71 7.34 -30.27 20.42
C ALA A 71 7.64 -30.22 21.96
N GLY A 72 6.60 -29.95 22.76
CA GLY A 72 6.73 -29.84 24.22
C GLY A 72 7.16 -28.48 24.75
N ASP A 73 7.31 -27.48 23.90
CA ASP A 73 7.51 -26.09 24.33
C ASP A 73 6.17 -25.50 24.82
N ALA A 74 6.02 -25.41 26.14
CA ALA A 74 4.78 -24.93 26.78
C ALA A 74 4.45 -23.46 26.43
N VAL A 75 5.46 -22.61 26.19
CA VAL A 75 5.26 -21.20 25.80
C VAL A 75 4.76 -21.13 24.37
N ALA A 76 5.40 -21.86 23.46
CA ALA A 76 4.98 -21.94 22.06
C ALA A 76 3.56 -22.53 21.96
N GLU A 77 3.24 -23.58 22.72
CA GLU A 77 1.92 -24.20 22.76
C GLU A 77 0.84 -23.23 23.23
N LYS A 78 1.10 -22.48 24.32
CA LYS A 78 0.18 -21.46 24.82
C LYS A 78 -0.09 -20.37 23.77
N ASN A 79 0.96 -19.84 23.15
CA ASN A 79 0.84 -18.79 22.13
C ASN A 79 0.09 -19.30 20.90
N PHE A 80 0.34 -20.53 20.48
CA PHE A 80 -0.35 -21.17 19.38
C PHE A 80 -1.86 -21.33 19.65
N ARG A 81 -2.23 -21.82 20.84
CA ARG A 81 -3.64 -21.95 21.25
C ARG A 81 -4.33 -20.59 21.26
N GLN A 82 -3.67 -19.58 21.83
CA GLN A 82 -4.20 -18.20 21.86
C GLN A 82 -4.45 -17.68 20.43
N MET A 83 -3.47 -17.83 19.53
CA MET A 83 -3.61 -17.41 18.14
C MET A 83 -4.77 -18.13 17.43
N ALA A 84 -4.91 -19.45 17.61
CA ALA A 84 -5.99 -20.23 17.04
C ALA A 84 -7.37 -19.76 17.55
N ASP A 85 -7.49 -19.49 18.85
CA ASP A 85 -8.69 -18.96 19.48
C ASP A 85 -9.05 -17.57 18.96
N ASP A 86 -8.06 -16.68 18.81
CA ASP A 86 -8.25 -15.33 18.31
C ASP A 86 -8.73 -15.33 16.85
N LEU A 87 -8.13 -16.20 16.01
CA LEU A 87 -8.55 -16.37 14.62
C LEU A 87 -9.97 -16.95 14.50
N ALA A 88 -10.38 -17.82 15.43
CA ALA A 88 -11.73 -18.38 15.43
C ALA A 88 -12.80 -17.33 15.81
N LYS A 89 -12.45 -16.37 16.68
CA LYS A 89 -13.39 -15.38 17.25
C LYS A 89 -13.41 -14.05 16.50
N ASN A 90 -12.34 -13.68 15.82
CA ASN A 90 -12.16 -12.37 15.22
C ASN A 90 -12.12 -12.42 13.69
N LYS A 91 -12.37 -11.27 13.07
CA LYS A 91 -12.10 -11.09 11.65
C LYS A 91 -10.58 -10.98 11.42
N SER A 92 -10.06 -11.75 10.46
CA SER A 92 -8.67 -11.62 10.03
C SER A 92 -8.40 -10.25 9.40
N GLY A 93 -7.16 -9.79 9.47
CA GLY A 93 -6.70 -8.60 8.75
C GLY A 93 -7.15 -7.26 9.31
N VAL A 94 -7.83 -7.20 10.45
CA VAL A 94 -8.22 -5.92 11.07
C VAL A 94 -6.99 -5.09 11.43
N GLY A 95 -6.91 -3.86 10.88
CA GLY A 95 -5.76 -2.97 11.10
C GLY A 95 -4.53 -3.27 10.24
N ILE A 96 -4.58 -4.27 9.36
CA ILE A 96 -3.49 -4.63 8.45
C ILE A 96 -3.91 -4.31 7.01
N GLY A 97 -3.04 -3.61 6.28
CA GLY A 97 -3.16 -3.39 4.85
C GLY A 97 -1.87 -3.80 4.16
N VAL A 98 -1.98 -4.58 3.08
CA VAL A 98 -0.84 -5.04 2.28
C VAL A 98 -0.82 -4.27 0.98
N TYR A 99 0.25 -3.48 0.77
CA TYR A 99 0.46 -2.75 -0.48
C TYR A 99 1.27 -3.60 -1.47
N VAL A 100 0.75 -3.73 -2.69
CA VAL A 100 1.38 -4.50 -3.77
C VAL A 100 1.50 -3.61 -5.00
N ALA A 101 2.73 -3.37 -5.45
CA ALA A 101 2.97 -2.62 -6.67
C ALA A 101 2.65 -3.47 -7.90
N VAL A 102 1.95 -2.87 -8.87
CA VAL A 102 1.68 -3.47 -10.18
C VAL A 102 2.07 -2.49 -11.29
N PRO A 103 2.47 -2.97 -12.47
CA PRO A 103 2.85 -2.09 -13.58
C PRO A 103 1.75 -1.12 -14.00
N ASP A 104 0.50 -1.57 -14.00
CA ASP A 104 -0.68 -0.79 -14.36
C ASP A 104 -1.89 -1.29 -13.56
N VAL A 105 -2.34 -0.47 -12.62
CA VAL A 105 -3.44 -0.83 -11.72
C VAL A 105 -4.80 -0.88 -12.43
N ASP A 106 -5.00 -0.13 -13.50
CA ASP A 106 -6.26 -0.16 -14.26
C ASP A 106 -6.37 -1.47 -15.07
N GLN A 107 -5.29 -1.91 -15.70
CA GLN A 107 -5.24 -3.22 -16.37
C GLN A 107 -5.37 -4.36 -15.35
N PHE A 108 -4.72 -4.25 -14.21
CA PHE A 108 -4.85 -5.22 -13.12
C PHE A 108 -6.30 -5.30 -12.62
N HIS A 109 -6.94 -4.15 -12.40
CA HIS A 109 -8.36 -4.07 -12.03
C HIS A 109 -9.26 -4.78 -13.05
N ALA A 110 -9.10 -4.46 -14.34
CA ALA A 110 -9.89 -5.11 -15.39
C ALA A 110 -9.71 -6.65 -15.39
N LYS A 111 -8.47 -7.13 -15.18
CA LYS A 111 -8.16 -8.56 -15.07
C LYS A 111 -8.88 -9.20 -13.88
N VAL A 112 -8.78 -8.64 -12.68
CA VAL A 112 -9.35 -9.25 -11.47
C VAL A 112 -10.87 -9.22 -11.48
N VAL A 113 -11.49 -8.16 -12.01
CA VAL A 113 -12.94 -8.08 -12.21
C VAL A 113 -13.41 -9.15 -13.20
N LYS A 114 -12.72 -9.33 -14.33
CA LYS A 114 -12.99 -10.40 -15.30
C LYS A 114 -12.90 -11.79 -14.66
N ASN A 115 -12.00 -11.97 -13.69
CA ASN A 115 -11.84 -13.21 -12.94
C ASN A 115 -12.89 -13.38 -11.82
N GLY A 116 -13.85 -12.46 -11.69
CA GLY A 116 -14.94 -12.53 -10.72
C GLY A 116 -14.55 -12.13 -9.30
N VAL A 117 -13.49 -11.32 -9.13
CA VAL A 117 -13.12 -10.78 -7.81
C VAL A 117 -13.97 -9.56 -7.49
N ALA A 118 -14.55 -9.54 -6.28
CA ALA A 118 -15.21 -8.35 -5.75
C ALA A 118 -14.15 -7.31 -5.33
N VAL A 119 -14.25 -6.11 -5.89
CA VAL A 119 -13.34 -4.98 -5.59
C VAL A 119 -14.04 -4.07 -4.59
N GLU A 120 -13.37 -3.78 -3.46
CA GLU A 120 -13.89 -2.89 -2.41
C GLU A 120 -13.83 -1.42 -2.85
N SER A 121 -12.73 -1.03 -3.52
CA SER A 121 -12.54 0.29 -4.09
C SER A 121 -11.87 0.20 -5.46
N PRO A 122 -12.50 0.69 -6.55
CA PRO A 122 -11.88 0.70 -7.87
C PRO A 122 -10.68 1.67 -7.93
N PRO A 123 -9.85 1.61 -9.00
CA PRO A 123 -8.66 2.44 -9.13
C PRO A 123 -8.96 3.93 -9.00
N LYS A 124 -8.28 4.59 -8.04
CA LYS A 124 -8.39 6.02 -7.78
C LYS A 124 -7.01 6.63 -7.62
N SER A 125 -6.77 7.77 -8.27
CA SER A 125 -5.54 8.53 -8.09
C SER A 125 -5.55 9.25 -6.74
N GLN A 126 -4.43 9.11 -6.02
CA GLN A 126 -4.22 9.69 -4.71
C GLN A 126 -3.29 10.91 -4.80
N PHE A 127 -3.47 11.86 -3.90
CA PHE A 127 -2.65 13.08 -3.85
C PHE A 127 -1.17 12.81 -3.55
N TYR A 128 -0.84 11.62 -3.07
CA TYR A 128 0.52 11.19 -2.75
C TYR A 128 1.22 10.41 -3.87
N GLY A 129 0.76 10.54 -5.11
CA GLY A 129 1.50 10.11 -6.30
C GLY A 129 1.35 8.65 -6.70
N ILE A 130 0.31 7.99 -6.22
CA ILE A 130 -0.07 6.65 -6.67
C ILE A 130 -1.52 6.63 -7.17
N ARG A 131 -1.83 5.64 -8.00
CA ARG A 131 -3.18 5.24 -8.34
C ARG A 131 -3.39 3.83 -7.80
N GLU A 132 -4.40 3.62 -6.97
CA GLU A 132 -4.59 2.40 -6.21
C GLU A 132 -6.02 1.91 -6.23
N MET A 133 -6.19 0.60 -6.10
CA MET A 133 -7.44 -0.10 -5.86
C MET A 133 -7.35 -0.96 -4.60
N THR A 134 -8.50 -1.32 -4.03
CA THR A 134 -8.56 -2.15 -2.82
C THR A 134 -9.47 -3.36 -3.03
N LEU A 135 -9.03 -4.52 -2.57
CA LEU A 135 -9.84 -5.72 -2.47
C LEU A 135 -9.54 -6.48 -1.17
N LEU A 136 -10.42 -7.41 -0.82
CA LEU A 136 -10.20 -8.35 0.28
C LEU A 136 -9.89 -9.73 -0.28
N ASP A 137 -8.99 -10.44 0.39
CA ASP A 137 -8.78 -11.85 0.15
C ASP A 137 -9.90 -12.71 0.80
N PRO A 138 -9.93 -14.04 0.60
CA PRO A 138 -10.95 -14.89 1.17
C PRO A 138 -11.04 -14.90 2.70
N ASP A 139 -9.97 -14.53 3.39
CA ASP A 139 -9.91 -14.45 4.85
C ASP A 139 -10.23 -13.05 5.40
N GLY A 140 -10.30 -12.02 4.53
CA GLY A 140 -10.61 -10.65 4.89
C GLY A 140 -9.38 -9.75 5.05
N PHE A 141 -8.20 -10.19 4.64
CA PHE A 141 -7.03 -9.32 4.57
C PHE A 141 -7.19 -8.31 3.43
N ARG A 142 -6.86 -7.06 3.73
CA ARG A 142 -6.98 -5.95 2.77
C ARG A 142 -5.72 -5.79 1.96
N PHE A 143 -5.86 -5.88 0.63
CA PHE A 143 -4.81 -5.66 -0.34
C PHE A 143 -5.06 -4.37 -1.12
N MET A 144 -4.06 -3.48 -1.14
CA MET A 144 -4.02 -2.28 -1.97
C MET A 144 -3.04 -2.51 -3.12
N PHE A 145 -3.56 -2.69 -4.33
CA PHE A 145 -2.72 -2.76 -5.54
C PHE A 145 -2.56 -1.35 -6.10
N TYR A 146 -1.33 -0.97 -6.45
CA TYR A 146 -1.05 0.39 -6.87
C TYR A 146 0.00 0.48 -7.99
N THR A 147 -0.09 1.58 -8.72
CA THR A 147 0.91 2.04 -9.69
C THR A 147 1.32 3.46 -9.32
N THR A 148 2.60 3.78 -9.37
CA THR A 148 3.07 5.17 -9.23
C THR A 148 2.68 5.97 -10.47
N ILE A 149 2.12 7.18 -10.28
CA ILE A 149 1.67 8.05 -11.35
C ILE A 149 2.44 9.36 -11.39
N LYS A 150 2.43 10.00 -12.56
CA LYS A 150 2.87 11.39 -12.68
C LYS A 150 1.79 12.30 -12.10
N MET A 151 2.22 13.26 -11.28
CA MET A 151 1.33 14.30 -10.79
C MET A 151 1.29 15.45 -11.81
N GLU A 152 0.09 15.88 -12.17
CA GLU A 152 -0.11 16.99 -13.09
C GLU A 152 0.28 18.34 -12.46
N SER A 153 0.15 18.43 -11.13
CA SER A 153 0.46 19.64 -10.37
C SER A 153 1.14 19.34 -9.04
N CYS A 154 1.95 20.27 -8.59
CA CYS A 154 2.64 20.24 -7.30
C CYS A 154 1.63 20.23 -6.15
N GLN A 155 1.69 19.23 -5.29
CA GLN A 155 0.76 19.07 -4.16
C GLN A 155 1.00 20.09 -3.02
N SER A 156 2.05 20.91 -3.15
CA SER A 156 2.39 21.97 -2.21
C SER A 156 1.94 23.36 -2.70
N CYS A 157 2.19 23.72 -3.97
CA CYS A 157 1.88 25.07 -4.49
C CYS A 157 0.94 25.09 -5.70
N GLY A 158 0.52 23.91 -6.22
CA GLY A 158 -0.37 23.82 -7.37
C GLY A 158 0.29 24.08 -8.73
N MET A 159 1.60 24.34 -8.79
CA MET A 159 2.31 24.61 -10.04
C MET A 159 2.24 23.37 -10.96
N PRO A 160 2.00 23.52 -12.28
CA PRO A 160 2.04 22.43 -13.25
C PRO A 160 3.38 21.69 -13.25
N MET A 161 3.34 20.35 -13.31
CA MET A 161 4.52 19.48 -13.23
C MET A 161 4.66 18.60 -14.49
N LYS A 162 4.78 19.22 -15.67
CA LYS A 162 4.78 18.52 -16.97
C LYS A 162 5.88 17.45 -17.11
N ASP A 163 7.08 17.71 -16.55
CA ASP A 163 8.25 16.84 -16.69
C ASP A 163 8.57 16.05 -15.40
N ALA A 164 7.63 16.00 -14.45
CA ALA A 164 7.82 15.25 -13.22
C ALA A 164 7.90 13.73 -13.49
N LYS A 165 8.80 13.06 -12.77
CA LYS A 165 8.86 11.59 -12.75
C LYS A 165 7.66 11.03 -11.98
N PRO A 166 7.20 9.80 -12.30
CA PRO A 166 6.20 9.12 -11.48
C PRO A 166 6.61 9.11 -10.00
N GLY A 167 5.65 9.33 -9.10
CA GLY A 167 5.89 9.40 -7.66
C GLY A 167 6.42 10.74 -7.13
N THR A 168 6.76 11.71 -8.01
CA THR A 168 7.15 13.07 -7.59
C THR A 168 5.92 13.88 -7.22
N MET A 169 5.81 14.31 -5.96
CA MET A 169 4.66 15.07 -5.45
C MET A 169 4.85 16.58 -5.48
N TYR A 170 6.09 17.05 -5.43
CA TYR A 170 6.42 18.47 -5.25
C TYR A 170 7.37 18.98 -6.35
N CYS A 171 7.18 20.21 -6.78
CA CYS A 171 8.10 20.85 -7.75
C CYS A 171 9.41 21.28 -7.07
N GLY A 172 10.45 21.55 -7.88
CA GLY A 172 11.77 21.96 -7.40
C GLY A 172 11.78 23.29 -6.60
N TYR A 173 10.78 24.14 -6.79
CA TYR A 173 10.64 25.35 -5.96
C TYR A 173 10.18 25.05 -4.53
N CYS A 174 9.40 23.99 -4.36
CA CYS A 174 8.87 23.55 -3.07
C CYS A 174 9.77 22.56 -2.32
N THR A 175 10.84 22.06 -2.97
CA THR A 175 11.76 21.10 -2.35
C THR A 175 13.16 21.70 -2.19
N ASP A 176 13.91 21.19 -1.21
CA ASP A 176 15.34 21.42 -1.06
C ASP A 176 16.16 20.53 -2.01
N ALA A 177 17.50 20.64 -1.94
CA ALA A 177 18.42 19.86 -2.77
C ALA A 177 18.31 18.34 -2.55
N ALA A 178 17.80 17.89 -1.40
CA ALA A 178 17.56 16.49 -1.08
C ALA A 178 16.15 16.01 -1.51
N GLY A 179 15.35 16.87 -2.16
CA GLY A 179 13.98 16.57 -2.59
C GLY A 179 12.94 16.64 -1.46
N LYS A 180 13.33 17.08 -0.26
CA LYS A 180 12.43 17.21 0.88
C LYS A 180 11.61 18.49 0.78
N LEU A 181 10.32 18.42 1.14
CA LEU A 181 9.44 19.58 1.18
C LEU A 181 9.98 20.66 2.13
N LYS A 182 10.10 21.89 1.63
CA LYS A 182 10.50 23.08 2.41
C LYS A 182 9.44 23.44 3.45
N PRO A 183 9.81 24.15 4.53
CA PRO A 183 8.86 24.68 5.51
C PRO A 183 7.79 25.55 4.85
N PHE A 184 6.59 25.56 5.45
CA PHE A 184 5.43 26.30 4.93
C PHE A 184 5.76 27.77 4.63
N GLU A 185 6.42 28.49 5.55
CA GLU A 185 6.73 29.91 5.39
C GLU A 185 7.67 30.20 4.22
N VAL A 186 8.59 29.25 3.89
CA VAL A 186 9.47 29.37 2.71
C VAL A 186 8.67 29.18 1.43
N VAL A 187 7.75 28.23 1.40
CA VAL A 187 6.87 28.03 0.25
C VAL A 187 5.88 29.17 0.11
N LEU A 188 5.37 29.70 1.21
CA LEU A 188 4.48 30.87 1.24
C LEU A 188 5.17 32.09 0.64
N GLU A 189 6.39 32.42 1.09
CA GLU A 189 7.15 33.56 0.56
C GLU A 189 7.42 33.38 -0.95
N GLY A 190 7.85 32.19 -1.37
CA GLY A 190 8.07 31.89 -2.80
C GLY A 190 6.79 32.00 -3.64
N THR A 191 5.66 31.54 -3.12
CA THR A 191 4.35 31.65 -3.80
C THR A 191 3.86 33.09 -3.83
N THR A 192 4.04 33.84 -2.75
CA THR A 192 3.71 35.27 -2.67
C THR A 192 4.50 36.06 -3.71
N THR A 193 5.82 35.98 -3.66
CA THR A 193 6.71 36.78 -4.52
C THR A 193 6.73 36.33 -5.96
N GLY A 194 6.83 35.02 -6.21
CA GLY A 194 6.96 34.47 -7.56
C GLY A 194 5.65 34.49 -8.33
N TYR A 195 4.57 33.98 -7.74
CA TYR A 195 3.29 33.84 -8.45
C TYR A 195 2.40 35.07 -8.30
N PHE A 196 2.00 35.44 -7.08
CA PHE A 196 1.00 36.50 -6.89
C PHE A 196 1.55 37.90 -7.17
N MET A 197 2.78 38.22 -6.74
CA MET A 197 3.39 39.50 -7.06
C MET A 197 4.01 39.46 -8.47
N GLY A 198 4.79 38.42 -8.80
CA GLY A 198 5.53 38.35 -10.07
C GLY A 198 4.64 38.21 -11.28
N MET A 199 3.73 37.21 -11.26
CA MET A 199 2.88 36.91 -12.42
C MET A 199 1.54 37.64 -12.37
N GLN A 200 0.88 37.68 -11.21
CA GLN A 200 -0.45 38.30 -11.04
C GLN A 200 -0.40 39.80 -10.75
N LYS A 201 0.81 40.36 -10.54
CA LYS A 201 1.06 41.80 -10.31
C LYS A 201 0.31 42.36 -9.09
N MET A 202 0.03 41.55 -8.10
CA MET A 202 -0.63 41.96 -6.87
C MET A 202 0.31 42.72 -5.93
N ALA A 203 -0.23 43.67 -5.14
CA ALA A 203 0.54 44.30 -4.06
C ALA A 203 0.84 43.28 -2.95
N ARG A 204 1.99 43.46 -2.25
CA ARG A 204 2.47 42.43 -1.28
C ARG A 204 1.46 42.02 -0.23
N PRO A 205 0.71 42.89 0.46
CA PRO A 205 -0.26 42.48 1.49
C PRO A 205 -1.39 41.60 0.92
N GLU A 206 -1.86 41.95 -0.27
CA GLU A 206 -2.91 41.20 -0.98
C GLU A 206 -2.37 39.87 -1.52
N ALA A 207 -1.14 39.88 -2.06
CA ALA A 207 -0.45 38.70 -2.57
C ALA A 207 -0.21 37.67 -1.47
N GLU A 208 0.23 38.10 -0.28
CA GLU A 208 0.44 37.18 0.85
C GLU A 208 -0.88 36.56 1.34
N LYS A 209 -1.93 37.38 1.46
CA LYS A 209 -3.27 36.88 1.84
C LYS A 209 -3.77 35.85 0.81
N ALA A 210 -3.62 36.14 -0.46
CA ALA A 210 -4.00 35.22 -1.55
C ALA A 210 -3.18 33.92 -1.53
N ALA A 211 -1.85 34.03 -1.32
CA ALA A 211 -0.94 32.88 -1.23
C ALA A 211 -1.31 31.98 -0.04
N ARG A 212 -1.57 32.52 1.14
CA ARG A 212 -2.02 31.74 2.31
C ARG A 212 -3.33 31.02 2.02
N ALA A 213 -4.31 31.72 1.43
CA ALA A 213 -5.60 31.13 1.09
C ALA A 213 -5.48 30.03 0.00
N HIS A 214 -4.57 30.20 -0.94
CA HIS A 214 -4.27 29.23 -1.97
C HIS A 214 -3.59 27.97 -1.37
N LEU A 215 -2.51 28.16 -0.61
CA LEU A 215 -1.75 27.06 -0.01
C LEU A 215 -2.59 26.26 0.99
N ALA A 216 -3.48 26.91 1.74
CA ALA A 216 -4.38 26.21 2.67
C ALA A 216 -5.28 25.14 2.01
N LYS A 217 -5.48 25.23 0.70
CA LYS A 217 -6.24 24.25 -0.09
C LYS A 217 -5.38 23.11 -0.64
N MET A 218 -4.06 23.23 -0.54
CA MET A 218 -3.14 22.25 -1.09
C MET A 218 -2.96 21.05 -0.15
N PRO A 219 -2.89 19.81 -0.71
CA PRO A 219 -2.80 18.59 0.10
C PRO A 219 -1.63 18.57 1.10
N ALA A 220 -0.47 19.14 0.73
CA ALA A 220 0.70 19.19 1.61
C ALA A 220 0.47 19.97 2.92
N TRP A 221 -0.51 20.86 2.95
CA TRP A 221 -0.79 21.77 4.06
C TRP A 221 -2.17 21.53 4.70
N ALA A 222 -2.97 20.63 4.13
CA ALA A 222 -4.27 20.27 4.68
C ALA A 222 -4.11 19.69 6.10
N GLY A 223 -4.81 20.29 7.06
CA GLY A 223 -4.75 19.87 8.47
C GLY A 223 -3.56 20.39 9.27
N LYS A 224 -2.64 21.16 8.68
CA LYS A 224 -1.59 21.88 9.40
C LYS A 224 -2.12 23.29 9.72
N LYS A 225 -2.58 23.47 10.93
CA LYS A 225 -2.87 24.80 11.50
C LYS A 225 -1.67 25.28 12.29
#